data_8c469555c052d9656934873726ec4091
#
_entry.id   8c469555c052d9656934873726ec4091
#
_cell.length_a   1.000
_cell.length_b   1.000
_cell.length_c   1.000
_cell.angle_alpha   90.00
_cell.angle_beta   90.00
_cell.angle_gamma   90.00
#
_symmetry.space_group_name_H-M   'P 1'
#
loop_
_entity.id
_entity.type
_entity.pdbx_description
1 polymer ?
#
loop_
_entity_poly.entity_id
_entity_poly.type
_entity_poly.pdbx_seq_one_letter_code
_entity_poly.pdbx_strand_id
1 'polypeptide(L)'
;GINSGCNVGEDVTYSGTIAAAMEGLIRRIPSIAISQNYEAGKKNVISWDSSKHFLKGILTDITNVGWDSNVFMNINFPYCQSDKVKSIQITTQGNRDTDDLIINEVENNLFRFGLRRRLEENAKLTLPPLNMAVDGFMSDVEAIANQHISITPFHLDLTHHGSLNHLKTSIKSDIN
;
A
#
# COMPACT_ATOMS: atom_id res chain seq x y z
N GLY A 1 4.69 -9.61 -13.93
CA GLY A 1 3.23 -9.55 -14.11
C GLY A 1 2.61 -8.61 -13.10
N ILE A 2 1.31 -8.39 -13.22
CA ILE A 2 0.54 -7.58 -12.28
C ILE A 2 0.16 -8.48 -11.09
N ASN A 3 0.34 -7.98 -9.86
CA ASN A 3 -0.04 -8.71 -8.66
C ASN A 3 -1.57 -8.84 -8.53
N SER A 4 -2.02 -9.97 -8.03
CA SER A 4 -3.42 -10.24 -7.69
C SER A 4 -3.68 -9.80 -6.24
N GLY A 5 -4.49 -8.77 -6.08
CA GLY A 5 -4.76 -8.11 -4.80
C GLY A 5 -4.02 -6.78 -4.66
N CYS A 6 -4.70 -5.77 -4.10
CA CYS A 6 -4.07 -4.47 -3.84
C CYS A 6 -2.98 -4.56 -2.78
N ASN A 7 -2.01 -3.67 -2.92
CA ASN A 7 -1.01 -3.37 -1.91
C ASN A 7 -1.17 -1.89 -1.52
N VAL A 8 -2.09 -1.63 -0.60
CA VAL A 8 -2.45 -0.28 -0.12
C VAL A 8 -2.38 -0.23 1.40
N GLY A 9 -2.18 0.95 1.96
CA GLY A 9 -2.06 1.12 3.40
C GLY A 9 -0.91 0.27 3.97
N GLU A 10 -1.16 -0.44 5.07
CA GLU A 10 -0.19 -1.28 5.75
C GLU A 10 0.23 -2.54 4.96
N ASP A 11 -0.55 -2.96 3.94
CA ASP A 11 -0.16 -4.11 3.11
C ASP A 11 1.22 -3.93 2.47
N VAL A 12 1.66 -2.69 2.24
CA VAL A 12 2.97 -2.40 1.65
C VAL A 12 4.11 -3.01 2.47
N THR A 13 3.93 -3.15 3.79
CA THR A 13 4.96 -3.71 4.70
C THR A 13 5.08 -5.23 4.62
N TYR A 14 4.09 -5.92 4.07
CA TYR A 14 4.04 -7.39 3.96
C TYR A 14 4.08 -7.89 2.51
N SER A 15 4.12 -6.98 1.54
CA SER A 15 3.98 -7.30 0.13
C SER A 15 5.28 -7.73 -0.52
N GLY A 16 5.31 -8.94 -1.08
CA GLY A 16 6.41 -9.38 -1.94
C GLY A 16 6.54 -8.55 -3.23
N THR A 17 5.44 -8.00 -3.74
CA THR A 17 5.44 -7.10 -4.92
C THR A 17 6.15 -5.78 -4.61
N ILE A 18 5.85 -5.20 -3.45
CA ILE A 18 6.53 -4.00 -2.96
C ILE A 18 8.00 -4.29 -2.66
N ALA A 19 8.30 -5.40 -1.98
CA ALA A 19 9.67 -5.82 -1.69
C ALA A 19 10.51 -5.96 -2.97
N ALA A 20 9.94 -6.49 -4.05
CA ALA A 20 10.63 -6.60 -5.33
C ALA A 20 10.93 -5.22 -5.95
N ALA A 21 10.01 -4.25 -5.85
CA ALA A 21 10.24 -2.88 -6.30
C ALA A 21 11.30 -2.17 -5.45
N MET A 22 11.28 -2.39 -4.12
CA MET A 22 12.32 -1.90 -3.20
C MET A 22 13.70 -2.46 -3.55
N GLU A 23 13.80 -3.77 -3.83
CA GLU A 23 15.08 -4.39 -4.23
C GLU A 23 15.58 -3.82 -5.56
N GLY A 24 14.70 -3.58 -6.53
CA GLY A 24 15.04 -2.89 -7.77
C GLY A 24 15.61 -1.50 -7.50
N LEU A 25 14.97 -0.71 -6.63
CA LEU A 25 15.43 0.62 -6.25
C LEU A 25 16.81 0.58 -5.55
N ILE A 26 17.04 -0.38 -4.65
CA ILE A 26 18.36 -0.60 -4.02
C ILE A 26 19.45 -0.81 -5.07
N ARG A 27 19.12 -1.48 -6.18
CA ARG A 27 20.01 -1.71 -7.33
C ARG A 27 20.07 -0.55 -8.31
N ARG A 28 19.47 0.59 -7.97
CA ARG A 28 19.42 1.77 -8.86
C ARG A 28 18.63 1.53 -10.16
N ILE A 29 17.69 0.60 -10.13
CA ILE A 29 16.79 0.31 -11.25
C ILE A 29 15.47 1.05 -10.98
N PRO A 30 15.00 1.91 -11.90
CA PRO A 30 13.67 2.49 -11.80
C PRO A 30 12.62 1.40 -11.68
N SER A 31 11.83 1.43 -10.60
CA SER A 31 10.97 0.32 -10.21
C SER A 31 9.54 0.76 -9.98
N ILE A 32 8.60 -0.08 -10.42
CA ILE A 32 7.16 0.13 -10.28
C ILE A 32 6.51 -1.17 -9.80
N ALA A 33 5.85 -1.12 -8.65
CA ALA A 33 4.98 -2.18 -8.17
C ALA A 33 3.57 -1.99 -8.76
N ILE A 34 2.96 -3.05 -9.30
CA ILE A 34 1.66 -2.96 -9.97
C ILE A 34 0.74 -4.03 -9.43
N SER A 35 -0.46 -3.64 -9.01
CA SER A 35 -1.44 -4.52 -8.39
C SER A 35 -2.85 -4.27 -8.90
N GLN A 36 -3.63 -5.35 -9.07
CA GLN A 36 -5.03 -5.31 -9.45
C GLN A 36 -5.89 -5.83 -8.29
N ASN A 37 -6.86 -5.03 -7.84
CA ASN A 37 -7.81 -5.46 -6.84
C ASN A 37 -8.72 -6.58 -7.36
N TYR A 38 -9.27 -7.36 -6.44
CA TYR A 38 -10.23 -8.42 -6.73
C TYR A 38 -11.60 -8.09 -6.10
N GLU A 39 -12.61 -8.87 -6.46
CA GLU A 39 -13.96 -8.70 -5.91
C GLU A 39 -13.95 -8.87 -4.38
N ALA A 40 -14.58 -7.94 -3.69
CA ALA A 40 -14.66 -7.97 -2.23
C ALA A 40 -15.24 -9.32 -1.74
N GLY A 41 -14.52 -9.98 -0.83
CA GLY A 41 -14.89 -11.29 -0.31
C GLY A 41 -14.59 -12.49 -1.23
N LYS A 42 -14.09 -12.27 -2.45
CA LYS A 42 -13.82 -13.33 -3.44
C LYS A 42 -12.42 -13.22 -4.04
N LYS A 43 -11.41 -13.59 -3.29
CA LYS A 43 -9.98 -13.48 -3.69
C LYS A 43 -9.62 -14.08 -5.05
N ASN A 44 -10.42 -15.02 -5.56
CA ASN A 44 -10.16 -15.70 -6.82
C ASN A 44 -10.91 -15.07 -8.02
N VAL A 45 -11.71 -14.03 -7.79
CA VAL A 45 -12.45 -13.35 -8.85
C VAL A 45 -11.77 -12.03 -9.16
N ILE A 46 -10.97 -12.03 -10.20
CA ILE A 46 -10.20 -10.86 -10.65
C ILE A 46 -10.68 -10.44 -12.03
N SER A 47 -10.97 -9.16 -12.18
CA SER A 47 -11.11 -8.54 -13.49
C SER A 47 -9.86 -7.73 -13.78
N TRP A 48 -9.18 -8.04 -14.86
CA TRP A 48 -8.01 -7.32 -15.33
C TRP A 48 -8.38 -6.17 -16.28
N ASP A 49 -9.65 -5.80 -16.37
CA ASP A 49 -10.13 -4.86 -17.36
C ASP A 49 -9.55 -3.45 -17.15
N SER A 50 -9.62 -2.94 -15.94
CA SER A 50 -9.06 -1.62 -15.60
C SER A 50 -7.54 -1.56 -15.85
N SER A 51 -6.79 -2.56 -15.39
CA SER A 51 -5.33 -2.56 -15.61
C SER A 51 -4.97 -2.74 -17.09
N LYS A 52 -5.64 -3.61 -17.83
CA LYS A 52 -5.39 -3.78 -19.27
C LYS A 52 -5.65 -2.51 -20.07
N HIS A 53 -6.69 -1.77 -19.68
CA HIS A 53 -7.08 -0.55 -20.37
C HIS A 53 -6.11 0.62 -20.11
N PHE A 54 -5.76 0.86 -18.84
CA PHE A 54 -5.06 2.09 -18.45
C PHE A 54 -3.55 1.94 -18.29
N LEU A 55 -3.01 0.74 -18.03
CA LEU A 55 -1.62 0.57 -17.62
C LEU A 55 -0.63 1.15 -18.63
N LYS A 56 -0.84 0.93 -19.94
CA LYS A 56 0.09 1.41 -20.98
C LYS A 56 0.19 2.94 -20.96
N GLY A 57 -0.94 3.64 -20.88
CA GLY A 57 -0.96 5.11 -20.79
C GLY A 57 -0.24 5.61 -19.54
N ILE A 58 -0.58 5.05 -18.38
CA ILE A 58 0.03 5.40 -17.09
C ILE A 58 1.55 5.21 -17.12
N LEU A 59 2.04 4.08 -17.63
CA LEU A 59 3.47 3.84 -17.72
C LEU A 59 4.17 4.83 -18.66
N THR A 60 3.53 5.16 -19.79
CA THR A 60 4.05 6.18 -20.71
C THR A 60 4.14 7.54 -20.01
N ASP A 61 3.09 7.96 -19.32
CA ASP A 61 3.06 9.26 -18.64
C ASP A 61 4.09 9.33 -17.51
N ILE A 62 4.15 8.31 -16.64
CA ILE A 62 5.12 8.24 -15.54
C ILE A 62 6.56 8.27 -16.08
N THR A 63 6.85 7.52 -17.14
CA THR A 63 8.21 7.48 -17.71
C THR A 63 8.59 8.80 -18.38
N ASN A 64 7.64 9.51 -18.99
CA ASN A 64 7.87 10.82 -19.59
C ASN A 64 8.13 11.92 -18.55
N VAL A 65 7.38 11.89 -17.44
CA VAL A 65 7.58 12.81 -16.32
C VAL A 65 8.87 12.49 -15.57
N GLY A 66 9.21 11.21 -15.44
CA GLY A 66 10.30 10.73 -14.60
C GLY A 66 9.96 10.87 -13.11
N TRP A 67 10.84 10.37 -12.26
CA TRP A 67 10.74 10.51 -10.78
C TRP A 67 12.13 10.42 -10.15
N ASP A 68 12.22 10.79 -8.89
CA ASP A 68 13.47 10.80 -8.14
C ASP A 68 14.10 9.41 -8.06
N SER A 69 15.44 9.35 -8.14
CA SER A 69 16.20 8.10 -8.15
C SER A 69 16.13 7.30 -6.85
N ASN A 70 15.58 7.87 -5.77
CA ASN A 70 15.35 7.23 -4.46
C ASN A 70 13.88 6.86 -4.22
N VAL A 71 13.05 6.93 -5.27
CA VAL A 71 11.62 6.65 -5.22
C VAL A 71 11.28 5.47 -6.14
N PHE A 72 10.34 4.62 -5.71
CA PHE A 72 9.63 3.67 -6.56
C PHE A 72 8.13 3.97 -6.56
N MET A 73 7.43 3.58 -7.62
CA MET A 73 5.99 3.80 -7.72
C MET A 73 5.21 2.56 -7.33
N ASN A 74 4.12 2.75 -6.60
CA ASN A 74 3.14 1.71 -6.31
C ASN A 74 1.81 2.06 -6.99
N ILE A 75 1.41 1.25 -7.98
CA ILE A 75 0.19 1.45 -8.76
C ILE A 75 -0.82 0.38 -8.40
N ASN A 76 -2.00 0.81 -7.98
CA ASN A 76 -3.11 -0.09 -7.67
C ASN A 76 -4.30 0.21 -8.56
N PHE A 77 -4.89 -0.82 -9.15
CA PHE A 77 -6.09 -0.75 -9.98
C PHE A 77 -7.32 -1.24 -9.21
N PRO A 78 -8.45 -0.51 -9.25
CA PRO A 78 -9.68 -0.91 -8.58
C PRO A 78 -10.33 -2.11 -9.30
N TYR A 79 -11.09 -2.92 -8.55
CA TYR A 79 -11.94 -3.95 -9.12
C TYR A 79 -13.21 -3.32 -9.70
N CYS A 80 -13.14 -2.94 -10.96
CA CYS A 80 -14.28 -2.47 -11.75
C CYS A 80 -13.98 -2.58 -13.24
N GLN A 81 -15.00 -2.41 -14.08
CA GLN A 81 -14.83 -2.26 -15.51
C GLN A 81 -14.12 -0.93 -15.80
N SER A 82 -13.39 -0.86 -16.91
CA SER A 82 -12.60 0.34 -17.26
C SER A 82 -13.46 1.60 -17.41
N ASP A 83 -14.70 1.48 -17.89
CA ASP A 83 -15.66 2.58 -18.01
C ASP A 83 -16.20 3.09 -16.66
N LYS A 84 -15.94 2.38 -15.57
CA LYS A 84 -16.31 2.75 -14.19
C LYS A 84 -15.15 3.35 -13.39
N VAL A 85 -13.94 3.32 -13.93
CA VAL A 85 -12.80 4.01 -13.32
C VAL A 85 -13.04 5.51 -13.36
N LYS A 86 -13.06 6.15 -12.20
CA LYS A 86 -13.40 7.58 -12.10
C LYS A 86 -12.25 8.49 -12.50
N SER A 87 -11.05 8.18 -12.04
CA SER A 87 -9.84 8.94 -12.38
C SER A 87 -8.57 8.19 -11.93
N ILE A 88 -7.42 8.76 -12.27
CA ILE A 88 -6.12 8.42 -11.71
C ILE A 88 -5.82 9.44 -10.61
N GLN A 89 -5.41 8.96 -9.43
CA GLN A 89 -5.07 9.78 -8.28
C GLN A 89 -3.61 9.55 -7.88
N ILE A 90 -2.88 10.63 -7.66
CA ILE A 90 -1.62 10.56 -6.91
C ILE A 90 -2.02 10.53 -5.43
N THR A 91 -1.53 9.54 -4.71
CA THR A 91 -2.04 9.20 -3.40
C THR A 91 -0.93 9.16 -2.34
N THR A 92 -1.33 9.27 -1.09
CA THR A 92 -0.50 8.94 0.06
C THR A 92 -0.80 7.52 0.54
N GLN A 93 0.10 6.94 1.31
CA GLN A 93 -0.19 5.71 2.03
C GLN A 93 -1.32 5.97 3.03
N GLY A 94 -2.35 5.15 2.96
CA GLY A 94 -3.48 5.21 3.89
C GLY A 94 -3.34 4.24 5.05
N ASN A 95 -4.38 4.23 5.88
CA ASN A 95 -4.58 3.21 6.90
C ASN A 95 -5.73 2.32 6.47
N ARG A 96 -5.58 1.03 6.63
CA ARG A 96 -6.74 0.15 6.66
C ARG A 96 -7.36 0.22 8.05
N ASP A 97 -8.69 0.17 8.14
CA ASP A 97 -9.35 -0.22 9.36
C ASP A 97 -8.92 -1.65 9.65
N THR A 98 -8.02 -1.77 10.62
CA THR A 98 -7.17 -2.93 10.78
C THR A 98 -7.94 -4.18 11.09
N ASP A 99 -7.65 -5.14 10.31
CA ASP A 99 -7.94 -6.53 10.53
C ASP A 99 -7.06 -7.05 11.66
N ASP A 100 -7.67 -7.63 12.66
CA ASP A 100 -6.92 -8.31 13.70
C ASP A 100 -6.10 -9.45 13.09
N LEU A 101 -4.83 -9.52 13.45
CA LEU A 101 -4.02 -10.70 13.16
C LEU A 101 -4.66 -11.88 13.89
N ILE A 102 -5.22 -12.83 13.14
CA ILE A 102 -5.77 -14.04 13.72
C ILE A 102 -4.69 -15.10 13.73
N ILE A 103 -4.42 -15.59 14.92
CA ILE A 103 -3.57 -16.76 15.13
C ILE A 103 -4.48 -17.89 15.61
N ASN A 104 -4.66 -18.90 14.76
CA ASN A 104 -5.40 -20.11 15.11
C ASN A 104 -4.41 -21.27 15.25
N GLU A 105 -4.44 -21.96 16.37
CA GLU A 105 -3.79 -23.25 16.49
C GLU A 105 -4.57 -24.27 15.65
N VAL A 106 -3.89 -24.93 14.73
CA VAL A 106 -4.50 -25.91 13.81
C VAL A 106 -4.27 -27.31 14.34
N GLU A 107 -3.11 -27.57 14.88
CA GLU A 107 -2.67 -28.82 15.56
C GLU A 107 -1.66 -28.45 16.64
N ASN A 108 -1.31 -29.41 17.51
CA ASN A 108 -0.34 -29.19 18.59
C ASN A 108 0.91 -28.44 18.10
N ASN A 109 1.09 -27.22 18.54
CA ASN A 109 2.18 -26.30 18.19
C ASN A 109 2.25 -25.86 16.70
N LEU A 110 1.21 -26.14 15.89
CA LEU A 110 1.11 -25.64 14.53
C LEU A 110 0.08 -24.50 14.50
N PHE A 111 0.54 -23.29 14.21
CA PHE A 111 -0.30 -22.11 14.18
C PHE A 111 -0.47 -21.64 12.75
N ARG A 112 -1.73 -21.34 12.38
CA ARG A 112 -2.05 -20.63 11.16
C ARG A 112 -2.34 -19.17 11.51
N PHE A 113 -1.63 -18.25 10.89
CA PHE A 113 -1.91 -16.84 11.00
C PHE A 113 -2.52 -16.29 9.71
N GLY A 114 -3.32 -15.27 9.83
CA GLY A 114 -3.96 -14.59 8.71
C GLY A 114 -4.50 -13.24 9.15
N LEU A 115 -4.71 -12.36 8.19
CA LEU A 115 -5.38 -11.09 8.41
C LEU A 115 -6.89 -11.31 8.24
N ARG A 116 -7.69 -10.99 9.26
CA ARG A 116 -9.14 -11.00 9.19
C ARG A 116 -9.65 -9.61 8.85
N ARG A 117 -10.42 -9.47 7.79
CA ARG A 117 -11.22 -8.26 7.59
C ARG A 117 -12.28 -8.21 8.69
N ARG A 118 -12.34 -7.11 9.42
CA ARG A 118 -13.36 -6.87 10.43
C ARG A 118 -14.72 -6.84 9.74
N LEU A 119 -15.52 -7.90 9.92
CA LEU A 119 -16.90 -7.99 9.43
C LEU A 119 -17.92 -7.72 10.54
N GLU A 120 -17.52 -7.41 11.75
CA GLU A 120 -18.45 -7.25 12.89
C GLU A 120 -18.26 -5.91 13.59
N GLU A 121 -19.36 -5.17 13.69
CA GLU A 121 -19.49 -3.83 14.28
C GLU A 121 -19.18 -3.71 15.78
N ASN A 122 -18.80 -4.78 16.48
CA ASN A 122 -18.81 -4.83 17.94
C ASN A 122 -17.45 -4.95 18.65
N ALA A 123 -16.34 -4.89 17.96
CA ALA A 123 -15.03 -4.86 18.61
C ALA A 123 -14.40 -3.46 18.45
N LYS A 124 -14.77 -2.55 19.36
CA LYS A 124 -14.14 -1.24 19.50
C LYS A 124 -12.79 -1.37 20.20
N LEU A 125 -11.75 -1.79 19.50
CA LEU A 125 -10.41 -1.34 19.86
C LEU A 125 -10.19 -0.04 19.08
N THR A 126 -10.57 1.08 19.65
CA THR A 126 -10.34 2.40 19.07
C THR A 126 -8.89 2.82 19.33
N LEU A 127 -7.97 2.23 18.57
CA LEU A 127 -6.70 2.90 18.36
C LEU A 127 -7.00 4.14 17.47
N PRO A 128 -6.47 5.32 17.85
CA PRO A 128 -6.61 6.47 16.95
C PRO A 128 -6.00 6.10 15.60
N PRO A 129 -6.63 6.46 14.48
CA PRO A 129 -6.06 6.22 13.17
C PRO A 129 -4.66 6.85 13.12
N LEU A 130 -3.70 6.11 12.59
CA LEU A 130 -2.41 6.69 12.25
C LEU A 130 -2.70 7.85 11.29
N ASN A 131 -2.45 9.09 11.71
CA ASN A 131 -2.72 10.24 10.87
C ASN A 131 -1.64 10.34 9.79
N MET A 132 -1.87 9.65 8.66
CA MET A 132 -1.00 9.65 7.48
C MET A 132 -1.55 10.57 6.37
N ALA A 133 -2.62 11.30 6.66
CA ALA A 133 -3.23 12.21 5.70
C ALA A 133 -2.30 13.38 5.38
N VAL A 134 -2.18 13.69 4.11
CA VAL A 134 -1.53 14.89 3.60
C VAL A 134 -2.59 15.75 2.93
N ASP A 135 -2.68 17.02 3.32
CA ASP A 135 -3.68 17.93 2.78
C ASP A 135 -3.63 18.00 1.24
N GLY A 136 -4.79 17.86 0.62
CA GLY A 136 -4.93 17.89 -0.82
C GLY A 136 -4.68 16.56 -1.54
N PHE A 137 -4.30 15.49 -0.83
CA PHE A 137 -4.12 14.16 -1.40
C PHE A 137 -5.06 13.14 -0.77
N MET A 138 -5.65 12.31 -1.61
CA MET A 138 -6.43 11.14 -1.19
C MET A 138 -5.46 10.02 -0.76
N SER A 139 -5.87 9.18 0.19
CA SER A 139 -5.13 7.97 0.50
C SER A 139 -5.31 6.90 -0.57
N ASP A 140 -4.35 5.99 -0.69
CA ASP A 140 -4.42 4.85 -1.61
C ASP A 140 -5.60 3.91 -1.28
N VAL A 141 -5.89 3.70 0.01
CA VAL A 141 -7.05 2.91 0.47
C VAL A 141 -8.35 3.55 0.02
N GLU A 142 -8.50 4.86 0.24
CA GLU A 142 -9.68 5.62 -0.16
C GLU A 142 -9.84 5.66 -1.68
N ALA A 143 -8.76 5.86 -2.42
CA ALA A 143 -8.78 5.89 -3.89
C ALA A 143 -9.34 4.57 -4.45
N ILE A 144 -8.82 3.43 -3.99
CA ILE A 144 -9.29 2.11 -4.44
C ILE A 144 -10.75 1.85 -4.04
N ALA A 145 -11.15 2.23 -2.82
CA ALA A 145 -12.54 2.09 -2.37
C ALA A 145 -13.53 2.89 -3.22
N ASN A 146 -13.09 4.03 -3.75
CA ASN A 146 -13.89 4.93 -4.58
C ASN A 146 -13.71 4.71 -6.10
N GLN A 147 -13.12 3.59 -6.54
CA GLN A 147 -12.92 3.24 -7.96
C GLN A 147 -11.97 4.20 -8.70
N HIS A 148 -10.99 4.75 -8.02
CA HIS A 148 -9.87 5.45 -8.62
C HIS A 148 -8.66 4.53 -8.77
N ILE A 149 -7.84 4.76 -9.79
CA ILE A 149 -6.50 4.18 -9.86
C ILE A 149 -5.61 4.98 -8.93
N SER A 150 -4.90 4.31 -8.05
CA SER A 150 -3.97 4.92 -7.10
C SER A 150 -2.54 4.80 -7.59
N ILE A 151 -1.79 5.89 -7.53
CA ILE A 151 -0.34 5.93 -7.77
C ILE A 151 0.31 6.58 -6.57
N THR A 152 1.04 5.80 -5.79
CA THR A 152 1.72 6.27 -4.58
C THR A 152 3.23 6.20 -4.77
N PRO A 153 3.95 7.33 -4.69
CA PRO A 153 5.41 7.32 -4.65
C PRO A 153 5.91 6.92 -3.27
N PHE A 154 6.82 5.95 -3.21
CA PHE A 154 7.44 5.47 -1.98
C PHE A 154 8.96 5.61 -2.03
N HIS A 155 9.58 5.80 -0.87
CA HIS A 155 11.03 5.73 -0.69
C HIS A 155 11.41 4.63 0.32
N LEU A 156 12.71 4.30 0.38
CA LEU A 156 13.21 3.25 1.28
C LEU A 156 13.45 3.74 2.71
N ASP A 157 13.60 5.05 2.89
CA ASP A 157 13.89 5.62 4.20
C ASP A 157 12.63 5.66 5.06
N LEU A 158 12.58 4.78 6.05
CA LEU A 158 11.51 4.70 7.05
C LEU A 158 11.78 5.56 8.28
N THR A 159 12.85 6.36 8.27
CA THR A 159 13.21 7.24 9.38
C THR A 159 12.17 8.35 9.55
N HIS A 160 11.59 8.48 10.74
CA HIS A 160 10.78 9.64 11.07
C HIS A 160 11.70 10.83 11.43
N HIS A 161 12.11 11.58 10.40
CA HIS A 161 13.09 12.68 10.53
C HIS A 161 12.67 13.73 11.56
N GLY A 162 11.36 13.98 11.71
CA GLY A 162 10.84 14.93 12.70
C GLY A 162 11.15 14.57 14.16
N SER A 163 11.35 13.29 14.47
CA SER A 163 11.67 12.83 15.83
C SER A 163 13.16 12.87 16.17
N LEU A 164 14.05 12.96 15.17
CA LEU A 164 15.49 12.79 15.41
C LEU A 164 16.05 13.79 16.41
N ASN A 165 15.76 15.07 16.24
CA ASN A 165 16.30 16.13 17.12
C ASN A 165 15.75 15.98 18.54
N HIS A 166 14.46 15.69 18.70
CA HIS A 166 13.86 15.49 20.00
C HIS A 166 14.50 14.32 20.75
N LEU A 167 14.64 13.17 20.09
CA LEU A 167 15.26 11.99 20.69
C LEU A 167 16.74 12.24 21.03
N LYS A 168 17.49 12.89 20.14
CA LYS A 168 18.89 13.23 20.36
C LYS A 168 19.12 14.10 21.61
N THR A 169 18.18 15.01 21.91
CA THR A 169 18.29 15.89 23.07
C THR A 169 17.73 15.26 24.36
N SER A 170 16.81 14.30 24.22
CA SER A 170 16.11 13.69 25.37
C SER A 170 16.80 12.44 25.90
N ILE A 171 17.51 11.70 25.04
CA ILE A 171 18.23 10.50 25.44
C ILE A 171 19.66 10.88 25.79
N LYS A 172 20.09 10.58 27.03
CA LYS A 172 21.50 10.73 27.43
C LYS A 172 22.36 9.79 26.62
N SER A 173 23.32 10.35 25.87
CA SER A 173 24.22 9.59 25.02
C SER A 173 25.42 8.98 25.78
N ASP A 174 25.69 9.47 27.00
CA ASP A 174 26.82 8.97 27.80
C ASP A 174 26.37 7.78 28.63
N ILE A 175 26.80 6.61 28.21
CA ILE A 175 26.70 5.37 28.98
C ILE A 175 28.02 5.25 29.74
N ASN A 176 28.01 5.67 31.05
CA ASN A 176 29.11 5.43 31.95
C ASN A 176 29.08 3.99 32.47
#